data_1b9cb4212a2057cf31ddd352e977d016
#
_entry.id   1b9cb4212a2057cf31ddd352e977d016
#
_cell.length_a   1.000
_cell.length_b   1.000
_cell.length_c   1.000
_cell.angle_alpha   90.00
_cell.angle_beta   90.00
_cell.angle_gamma   90.00
#
_symmetry.space_group_name_H-M   'P 1'
#
loop_
_entity.id
_entity.type
_entity.pdbx_description
1 polymer ?
#
loop_
_entity_poly.entity_id
_entity_poly.type
_entity_poly.pdbx_seq_one_letter_code
_entity_poly.pdbx_strand_id
1 'polypeptide(L)'
;MPREDEGDVLILKDGFTIDDLSKNIKIATSGPRRKSQLLALNSKLNIVPIRGNIQTRIEKMNAGNLDGLIVAKAALNRLNILHPNMYTFSEDQMLPAAAQGAIGIEINSIDLESDIGKLLKLLNDESTYQATEIERRVVASLEGNCLSPISALCKIKSQDAQLKVRVSNQNGSEVYNEEVKFSLDNKIDALESFIETLIKNGAKEIIQQ
;
A
#
# COMPACT_ATOMS: atom_id res chain seq x y z
N MET A 1 9.61 13.59 8.81
CA MET A 1 9.05 14.09 7.54
C MET A 1 7.64 13.53 7.41
N PRO A 2 6.62 14.37 7.14
CA PRO A 2 5.25 13.92 6.95
C PRO A 2 5.14 12.89 5.82
N ARG A 3 4.20 11.96 5.95
CA ARG A 3 3.87 10.97 4.94
C ARG A 3 3.33 11.66 3.68
N GLU A 4 3.79 11.24 2.52
CA GLU A 4 3.21 11.62 1.24
C GLU A 4 1.96 10.77 0.98
N ASP A 5 1.14 11.15 -0.01
CA ASP A 5 -0.08 10.45 -0.39
C ASP A 5 0.15 8.93 -0.53
N GLU A 6 -0.53 8.16 0.28
CA GLU A 6 -0.40 6.71 0.36
C GLU A 6 -1.14 5.95 -0.75
N GLY A 7 -1.97 6.64 -1.54
CA GLY A 7 -2.82 6.03 -2.56
C GLY A 7 -2.07 5.38 -3.71
N ASP A 8 -2.80 4.61 -4.48
CA ASP A 8 -2.35 4.02 -5.74
C ASP A 8 -3.00 4.73 -6.92
N VAL A 9 -2.24 4.87 -8.00
CA VAL A 9 -2.67 5.48 -9.25
C VAL A 9 -2.54 4.48 -10.38
N LEU A 10 -3.60 4.35 -11.16
CA LEU A 10 -3.57 3.70 -12.46
C LEU A 10 -3.26 4.75 -13.53
N ILE A 11 -2.16 4.61 -14.22
CA ILE A 11 -1.84 5.32 -15.44
C ILE A 11 -2.37 4.47 -16.59
N LEU A 12 -3.21 5.04 -17.44
CA LEU A 12 -3.76 4.37 -18.61
C LEU A 12 -3.12 4.90 -19.88
N LYS A 13 -2.92 4.03 -20.87
CA LYS A 13 -2.49 4.41 -22.19
C LYS A 13 -3.58 5.20 -22.90
N ASP A 14 -3.21 6.04 -23.86
CA ASP A 14 -4.17 6.79 -24.67
C ASP A 14 -5.20 5.87 -25.32
N GLY A 15 -6.45 6.29 -25.29
CA GLY A 15 -7.59 5.52 -25.78
C GLY A 15 -8.26 4.60 -24.76
N PHE A 16 -7.69 4.46 -23.56
CA PHE A 16 -8.29 3.72 -22.45
C PHE A 16 -8.81 4.67 -21.37
N THR A 17 -9.84 4.22 -20.65
CA THR A 17 -10.45 4.92 -19.51
C THR A 17 -10.59 3.99 -18.33
N ILE A 18 -11.00 4.50 -17.17
CA ILE A 18 -11.26 3.67 -15.98
C ILE A 18 -12.35 2.62 -16.23
N ASP A 19 -13.32 2.90 -17.10
CA ASP A 19 -14.40 1.97 -17.43
C ASP A 19 -13.89 0.72 -18.15
N ASP A 20 -12.72 0.81 -18.78
CA ASP A 20 -12.07 -0.34 -19.43
C ASP A 20 -11.55 -1.38 -18.42
N LEU A 21 -11.50 -1.05 -17.11
CA LEU A 21 -11.28 -2.06 -16.08
C LEU A 21 -12.35 -3.15 -16.03
N SER A 22 -13.52 -2.92 -16.62
CA SER A 22 -14.57 -3.94 -16.80
C SER A 22 -14.22 -4.97 -17.90
N LYS A 23 -13.22 -4.69 -18.73
CA LYS A 23 -12.79 -5.51 -19.87
C LYS A 23 -11.53 -6.31 -19.55
N ASN A 24 -11.12 -7.17 -20.45
CA ASN A 24 -9.84 -7.89 -20.37
C ASN A 24 -8.70 -7.00 -20.91
N ILE A 25 -8.29 -5.99 -20.13
CA ILE A 25 -7.14 -5.15 -20.45
C ILE A 25 -5.89 -5.65 -19.72
N LYS A 26 -4.72 -5.27 -20.26
CA LYS A 26 -3.42 -5.68 -19.75
C LYS A 26 -2.84 -4.60 -18.85
N ILE A 27 -2.82 -4.85 -17.52
CA ILE A 27 -2.31 -3.92 -16.52
C ILE A 27 -1.01 -4.44 -15.93
N ALA A 28 -0.01 -3.56 -15.88
CA ALA A 28 1.30 -3.90 -15.36
C ALA A 28 1.41 -3.57 -13.86
N THR A 29 1.77 -4.59 -13.07
CA THR A 29 2.22 -4.45 -11.69
C THR A 29 3.00 -5.68 -11.24
N SER A 30 4.02 -5.52 -10.37
CA SER A 30 4.74 -6.63 -9.75
C SER A 30 4.38 -6.82 -8.28
N GLY A 31 3.51 -5.96 -7.73
CA GLY A 31 3.10 -6.05 -6.33
C GLY A 31 1.93 -7.03 -6.16
N PRO A 32 2.08 -8.12 -5.39
CA PRO A 32 1.00 -9.08 -5.16
C PRO A 32 -0.27 -8.43 -4.61
N ARG A 33 -0.14 -7.50 -3.67
CA ARG A 33 -1.24 -6.72 -3.11
C ARG A 33 -2.06 -6.00 -4.20
N ARG A 34 -1.38 -5.30 -5.12
CA ARG A 34 -2.06 -4.60 -6.24
C ARG A 34 -2.71 -5.57 -7.20
N LYS A 35 -1.99 -6.66 -7.52
CA LYS A 35 -2.51 -7.72 -8.38
C LYS A 35 -3.79 -8.31 -7.82
N SER A 36 -3.77 -8.75 -6.56
CA SER A 36 -4.93 -9.40 -5.95
C SER A 36 -6.13 -8.45 -5.87
N GLN A 37 -5.93 -7.19 -5.50
CA GLN A 37 -7.00 -6.19 -5.43
C GLN A 37 -7.57 -5.84 -6.81
N LEU A 38 -6.74 -5.76 -7.85
CA LEU A 38 -7.23 -5.60 -9.22
C LEU A 38 -8.07 -6.80 -9.68
N LEU A 39 -7.61 -8.02 -9.39
CA LEU A 39 -8.34 -9.23 -9.75
C LEU A 39 -9.63 -9.38 -8.94
N ALA A 40 -9.70 -8.86 -7.72
CA ALA A 40 -10.94 -8.75 -6.95
C ALA A 40 -11.93 -7.76 -7.58
N LEU A 41 -11.45 -6.67 -8.20
CA LEU A 41 -12.31 -5.75 -8.94
C LEU A 41 -12.82 -6.38 -10.25
N ASN A 42 -11.96 -7.05 -10.98
CA ASN A 42 -12.32 -7.81 -12.18
C ASN A 42 -11.33 -8.96 -12.40
N SER A 43 -11.81 -10.19 -12.22
CA SER A 43 -11.02 -11.41 -12.40
C SER A 43 -10.56 -11.67 -13.86
N LYS A 44 -11.11 -10.95 -14.83
CA LYS A 44 -10.73 -11.05 -16.25
C LYS A 44 -9.53 -10.17 -16.64
N LEU A 45 -9.04 -9.31 -15.73
CA LEU A 45 -7.88 -8.45 -15.99
C LEU A 45 -6.62 -9.30 -16.24
N ASN A 46 -5.88 -8.92 -17.28
CA ASN A 46 -4.59 -9.54 -17.56
C ASN A 46 -3.47 -8.81 -16.82
N ILE A 47 -3.08 -9.30 -15.64
CA ILE A 47 -2.06 -8.67 -14.83
C ILE A 47 -0.68 -9.21 -15.18
N VAL A 48 0.21 -8.34 -15.62
CA VAL A 48 1.58 -8.69 -16.03
C VAL A 48 2.64 -8.04 -15.14
N PRO A 49 3.75 -8.73 -14.86
CA PRO A 49 4.83 -8.16 -14.06
C PRO A 49 5.59 -7.07 -14.85
N ILE A 50 6.06 -6.05 -14.13
CA ILE A 50 6.90 -5.00 -14.68
C ILE A 50 8.02 -4.62 -13.71
N ARG A 51 9.23 -4.41 -14.22
CA ARG A 51 10.41 -4.00 -13.46
C ARG A 51 11.04 -2.74 -14.03
N GLY A 52 11.72 -2.00 -13.19
CA GLY A 52 12.37 -0.74 -13.48
C GLY A 52 11.91 0.37 -12.53
N ASN A 53 12.51 1.55 -12.63
CA ASN A 53 12.00 2.74 -11.97
C ASN A 53 10.70 3.22 -12.65
N ILE A 54 10.05 4.24 -12.11
CA ILE A 54 8.75 4.70 -12.60
C ILE A 54 8.82 5.17 -14.05
N GLN A 55 9.83 5.96 -14.40
CA GLN A 55 10.01 6.46 -15.77
C GLN A 55 10.17 5.31 -16.75
N THR A 56 11.07 4.35 -16.45
CA THR A 56 11.25 3.14 -17.27
C THR A 56 9.96 2.33 -17.42
N ARG A 57 9.13 2.25 -16.37
CA ARG A 57 7.84 1.54 -16.45
C ARG A 57 6.84 2.26 -17.34
N ILE A 58 6.77 3.59 -17.29
CA ILE A 58 5.93 4.41 -18.17
C ILE A 58 6.40 4.25 -19.63
N GLU A 59 7.71 4.32 -19.87
CA GLU A 59 8.28 4.11 -21.21
C GLU A 59 7.91 2.71 -21.76
N LYS A 60 8.04 1.67 -20.94
CA LYS A 60 7.64 0.30 -21.31
C LYS A 60 6.14 0.19 -21.59
N MET A 61 5.30 0.89 -20.84
CA MET A 61 3.86 0.94 -21.12
C MET A 61 3.60 1.58 -22.48
N ASN A 62 4.19 2.75 -22.75
CA ASN A 62 3.99 3.48 -23.98
C ASN A 62 4.52 2.76 -25.23
N ALA A 63 5.70 2.13 -25.11
CA ALA A 63 6.35 1.39 -26.21
C ALA A 63 5.82 -0.03 -26.37
N GLY A 64 5.20 -0.60 -25.33
CA GLY A 64 4.81 -2.00 -25.27
C GLY A 64 3.31 -2.23 -25.48
N ASN A 65 2.96 -3.50 -25.28
CA ASN A 65 1.59 -3.99 -25.40
C ASN A 65 0.91 -4.03 -24.01
N LEU A 66 0.91 -2.87 -23.32
CA LEU A 66 0.29 -2.65 -22.02
C LEU A 66 -0.76 -1.57 -22.14
N ASP A 67 -1.88 -1.74 -21.46
CA ASP A 67 -3.00 -0.81 -21.49
C ASP A 67 -2.99 0.10 -20.26
N GLY A 68 -2.33 -0.35 -19.18
CA GLY A 68 -2.19 0.43 -17.96
C GLY A 68 -1.04 -0.01 -17.05
N LEU A 69 -0.70 0.87 -16.12
CA LEU A 69 0.37 0.68 -15.13
C LEU A 69 -0.08 1.19 -13.77
N ILE A 70 0.09 0.41 -12.70
CA ILE A 70 -0.16 0.88 -11.33
C ILE A 70 1.14 1.29 -10.64
N VAL A 71 1.10 2.49 -10.05
CA VAL A 71 2.20 3.08 -9.28
C VAL A 71 1.67 3.72 -7.99
N ALA A 72 2.57 3.92 -7.01
CA ALA A 72 2.22 4.69 -5.82
C ALA A 72 2.12 6.19 -6.17
N LYS A 73 1.09 6.86 -5.70
CA LYS A 73 0.89 8.30 -5.93
C LYS A 73 2.03 9.13 -5.36
N ALA A 74 2.50 8.79 -4.15
CA ALA A 74 3.68 9.41 -3.54
C ALA A 74 4.91 9.46 -4.46
N ALA A 75 5.10 8.43 -5.27
CA ALA A 75 6.25 8.37 -6.15
C ALA A 75 6.08 9.27 -7.39
N LEU A 76 4.87 9.42 -7.91
CA LEU A 76 4.57 10.40 -8.97
C LEU A 76 4.75 11.83 -8.47
N ASN A 77 4.23 12.13 -7.27
CA ASN A 77 4.35 13.44 -6.65
C ASN A 77 5.82 13.84 -6.45
N ARG A 78 6.65 12.96 -5.87
CA ARG A 78 8.08 13.21 -5.63
C ARG A 78 8.89 13.41 -6.91
N LEU A 79 8.51 12.76 -7.98
CA LEU A 79 9.19 12.87 -9.27
C LEU A 79 8.59 13.96 -10.16
N ASN A 80 7.55 14.67 -9.69
CA ASN A 80 6.77 15.65 -10.46
C ASN A 80 6.30 15.08 -11.82
N ILE A 81 5.91 13.79 -11.81
CA ILE A 81 5.40 13.14 -13.02
C ILE A 81 3.90 13.41 -13.13
N LEU A 82 3.54 14.13 -14.20
CA LEU A 82 2.16 14.32 -14.60
C LEU A 82 1.90 13.47 -15.85
N HIS A 83 0.79 12.77 -15.86
CA HIS A 83 0.33 12.02 -17.03
C HIS A 83 -1.13 12.39 -17.30
N PRO A 84 -1.52 12.65 -18.57
CA PRO A 84 -2.86 13.15 -18.88
C PRO A 84 -3.97 12.17 -18.52
N ASN A 85 -3.67 10.87 -18.47
CA ASN A 85 -4.65 9.82 -18.22
C ASN A 85 -4.29 9.03 -16.93
N MET A 86 -4.63 9.62 -15.78
CA MET A 86 -4.41 9.03 -14.47
C MET A 86 -5.72 8.88 -13.71
N TYR A 87 -5.89 7.75 -13.06
CA TYR A 87 -6.99 7.49 -12.13
C TYR A 87 -6.44 7.14 -10.75
N THR A 88 -6.84 7.89 -9.72
CA THR A 88 -6.49 7.59 -8.32
C THR A 88 -7.56 6.69 -7.73
N PHE A 89 -7.17 5.51 -7.26
CA PHE A 89 -8.09 4.61 -6.56
C PHE A 89 -8.51 5.18 -5.21
N SER A 90 -9.76 4.97 -4.84
CA SER A 90 -10.21 5.15 -3.46
C SER A 90 -9.68 4.01 -2.58
N GLU A 91 -9.66 4.21 -1.26
CA GLU A 91 -9.27 3.17 -0.29
C GLU A 91 -10.13 1.90 -0.41
N ASP A 92 -11.41 2.07 -0.72
CA ASP A 92 -12.35 0.96 -0.89
C ASP A 92 -12.04 0.13 -2.14
N GLN A 93 -11.55 0.77 -3.20
CA GLN A 93 -11.12 0.10 -4.42
C GLN A 93 -9.74 -0.54 -4.26
N MET A 94 -8.79 0.19 -3.69
CA MET A 94 -7.42 -0.28 -3.52
C MET A 94 -6.79 0.27 -2.23
N LEU A 95 -6.80 -0.54 -1.18
CA LEU A 95 -6.17 -0.20 0.08
C LEU A 95 -4.64 -0.28 -0.06
N PRO A 96 -3.87 0.75 0.37
CA PRO A 96 -2.43 0.80 0.18
C PRO A 96 -1.65 -0.23 1.01
N ALA A 97 -0.38 -0.42 0.67
CA ALA A 97 0.53 -1.21 1.49
C ALA A 97 0.88 -0.47 2.79
N ALA A 98 1.21 -1.23 3.82
CA ALA A 98 1.78 -0.67 5.04
C ALA A 98 2.98 0.24 4.72
N ALA A 99 3.01 1.40 5.34
CA ALA A 99 4.01 2.45 5.19
C ALA A 99 4.16 3.03 3.76
N GLN A 100 3.25 2.75 2.83
CA GLN A 100 3.30 3.37 1.50
C GLN A 100 3.22 4.90 1.63
N GLY A 101 4.09 5.63 0.93
CA GLY A 101 4.18 7.09 1.01
C GLY A 101 5.14 7.62 2.08
N ALA A 102 5.49 6.85 3.11
CA ALA A 102 6.49 7.24 4.09
C ALA A 102 7.92 7.04 3.57
N ILE A 103 8.84 7.90 4.01
CA ILE A 103 10.29 7.71 3.81
C ILE A 103 10.90 7.27 5.12
N GLY A 104 11.48 6.07 5.15
CA GLY A 104 12.27 5.58 6.26
C GLY A 104 13.75 5.96 6.09
N ILE A 105 14.37 6.43 7.17
CA ILE A 105 15.81 6.64 7.24
C ILE A 105 16.36 5.64 8.24
N GLU A 106 17.30 4.83 7.79
CA GLU A 106 17.98 3.82 8.62
C GLU A 106 19.39 4.28 8.94
N ILE A 107 19.80 4.15 10.21
CA ILE A 107 21.15 4.39 10.66
C ILE A 107 21.61 3.25 11.58
N ASN A 108 22.90 3.11 11.74
CA ASN A 108 23.43 2.14 12.69
C ASN A 108 23.03 2.54 14.12
N SER A 109 22.62 1.57 14.95
CA SER A 109 22.22 1.83 16.34
C SER A 109 23.31 2.50 17.18
N ILE A 110 24.58 2.26 16.88
CA ILE A 110 25.72 2.91 17.57
C ILE A 110 25.77 4.42 17.30
N ASP A 111 25.19 4.88 16.19
CA ASP A 111 25.20 6.28 15.78
C ASP A 111 23.97 7.08 16.27
N LEU A 112 23.02 6.43 16.96
CA LEU A 112 21.78 7.08 17.41
C LEU A 112 21.99 8.31 18.29
N GLU A 113 23.05 8.31 19.11
CA GLU A 113 23.40 9.42 20.02
C GLU A 113 24.46 10.36 19.40
N SER A 114 24.94 10.08 18.21
CA SER A 114 25.82 10.98 17.46
C SER A 114 25.09 12.27 17.02
N ASP A 115 25.84 13.26 16.54
CA ASP A 115 25.24 14.49 15.99
C ASP A 115 24.35 14.20 14.78
N ILE A 116 24.72 13.21 13.94
CA ILE A 116 23.89 12.76 12.83
C ILE A 116 22.59 12.13 13.35
N GLY A 117 22.67 11.26 14.34
CA GLY A 117 21.47 10.64 14.96
C GLY A 117 20.52 11.68 15.53
N LYS A 118 21.04 12.68 16.24
CA LYS A 118 20.25 13.81 16.78
C LYS A 118 19.58 14.61 15.66
N LEU A 119 20.29 14.91 14.57
CA LEU A 119 19.73 15.61 13.42
C LEU A 119 18.62 14.80 12.75
N LEU A 120 18.80 13.49 12.60
CA LEU A 120 17.78 12.60 12.01
C LEU A 120 16.52 12.51 12.88
N LYS A 121 16.67 12.52 14.22
CA LYS A 121 15.52 12.60 15.14
C LYS A 121 14.66 13.85 14.88
N LEU A 122 15.24 14.98 14.48
CA LEU A 122 14.49 16.21 14.15
C LEU A 122 13.67 16.09 12.86
N LEU A 123 14.02 15.15 11.97
CA LEU A 123 13.28 14.89 10.75
C LEU A 123 12.09 13.95 10.98
N ASN A 124 12.00 13.31 12.14
CA ASN A 124 10.90 12.42 12.46
C ASN A 124 9.57 13.19 12.49
N ASP A 125 8.56 12.64 11.84
CA ASP A 125 7.18 13.07 11.98
C ASP A 125 6.45 12.03 12.82
N GLU A 126 6.07 12.41 14.00
CA GLU A 126 5.55 11.49 15.01
C GLU A 126 4.26 10.81 14.57
N SER A 127 3.36 11.54 13.91
CA SER A 127 2.11 10.98 13.40
C SER A 127 2.36 9.92 12.32
N THR A 128 3.27 10.22 11.38
CA THR A 128 3.70 9.25 10.35
C THR A 128 4.36 8.03 10.97
N TYR A 129 5.24 8.24 11.95
CA TYR A 129 5.94 7.16 12.65
C TYR A 129 4.97 6.20 13.33
N GLN A 130 4.04 6.75 14.13
CA GLN A 130 3.05 5.95 14.86
C GLN A 130 2.11 5.22 13.89
N ALA A 131 1.63 5.87 12.84
CA ALA A 131 0.76 5.25 11.85
C ALA A 131 1.46 4.07 11.15
N THR A 132 2.68 4.27 10.69
CA THR A 132 3.45 3.22 9.99
C THR A 132 3.89 2.09 10.91
N GLU A 133 4.16 2.38 12.20
CA GLU A 133 4.42 1.36 13.23
C GLU A 133 3.22 0.43 13.41
N ILE A 134 2.01 1.00 13.56
CA ILE A 134 0.75 0.26 13.68
C ILE A 134 0.54 -0.63 12.45
N GLU A 135 0.66 -0.06 11.25
CA GLU A 135 0.47 -0.79 9.99
C GLU A 135 1.46 -1.96 9.84
N ARG A 136 2.74 -1.73 10.12
CA ARG A 136 3.80 -2.75 10.06
C ARG A 136 3.61 -3.85 11.09
N ARG A 137 3.13 -3.51 12.29
CA ARG A 137 2.83 -4.50 13.33
C ARG A 137 1.74 -5.47 12.88
N VAL A 138 0.68 -4.98 12.23
CA VAL A 138 -0.36 -5.85 11.64
C VAL A 138 0.25 -6.82 10.62
N VAL A 139 1.03 -6.29 9.65
CA VAL A 139 1.65 -7.13 8.62
C VAL A 139 2.57 -8.19 9.23
N ALA A 140 3.40 -7.82 10.21
CA ALA A 140 4.30 -8.74 10.90
C ALA A 140 3.54 -9.82 11.69
N SER A 141 2.45 -9.46 12.37
CA SER A 141 1.63 -10.41 13.15
C SER A 141 0.89 -11.42 12.25
N LEU A 142 0.60 -11.04 11.01
CA LEU A 142 0.06 -11.94 9.99
C LEU A 142 1.16 -12.72 9.24
N GLU A 143 2.42 -12.65 9.70
CA GLU A 143 3.59 -13.27 9.05
C GLU A 143 3.80 -12.83 7.60
N GLY A 144 3.32 -11.62 7.30
CA GLY A 144 3.39 -11.06 5.96
C GLY A 144 4.76 -10.47 5.61
N ASN A 145 5.02 -10.39 4.32
CA ASN A 145 6.20 -9.78 3.74
C ASN A 145 5.84 -9.02 2.45
N CYS A 146 6.83 -8.55 1.70
CA CYS A 146 6.61 -7.81 0.45
C CYS A 146 5.94 -8.63 -0.67
N LEU A 147 5.83 -9.95 -0.52
CA LEU A 147 5.15 -10.85 -1.46
C LEU A 147 3.75 -11.24 -0.99
N SER A 148 3.33 -10.78 0.19
CA SER A 148 2.01 -11.09 0.74
C SER A 148 0.98 -10.06 0.27
N PRO A 149 -0.23 -10.48 -0.12
CA PRO A 149 -1.30 -9.59 -0.55
C PRO A 149 -2.04 -8.97 0.65
N ILE A 150 -1.28 -8.28 1.49
CA ILE A 150 -1.76 -7.58 2.70
C ILE A 150 -1.70 -6.08 2.48
N SER A 151 -2.74 -5.40 2.92
CA SER A 151 -2.84 -3.95 3.01
C SER A 151 -3.11 -3.55 4.45
N ALA A 152 -2.50 -2.48 4.91
CA ALA A 152 -2.81 -1.86 6.17
C ALA A 152 -2.64 -0.35 6.04
N LEU A 153 -3.64 0.41 6.46
CA LEU A 153 -3.64 1.87 6.45
C LEU A 153 -4.15 2.39 7.78
N CYS A 154 -3.29 3.09 8.50
CA CYS A 154 -3.64 3.78 9.72
C CYS A 154 -3.68 5.29 9.48
N LYS A 155 -4.79 5.92 9.81
CA LYS A 155 -4.95 7.38 9.81
C LYS A 155 -5.10 7.86 11.24
N ILE A 156 -4.23 8.79 11.63
CA ILE A 156 -4.25 9.40 12.96
C ILE A 156 -4.77 10.83 12.85
N LYS A 157 -5.75 11.16 13.68
CA LYS A 157 -6.28 12.51 13.82
C LYS A 157 -6.34 12.85 15.31
N SER A 158 -5.48 13.75 15.74
CA SER A 158 -5.28 14.06 17.17
C SER A 158 -4.90 12.80 17.95
N GLN A 159 -5.73 12.33 18.87
CA GLN A 159 -5.52 11.12 19.67
C GLN A 159 -6.29 9.90 19.16
N ASP A 160 -7.01 10.03 18.05
CA ASP A 160 -7.80 8.94 17.49
C ASP A 160 -7.09 8.33 16.29
N ALA A 161 -7.04 7.02 16.25
CA ALA A 161 -6.54 6.23 15.13
C ALA A 161 -7.67 5.44 14.47
N GLN A 162 -7.66 5.41 13.14
CA GLN A 162 -8.49 4.54 12.31
C GLN A 162 -7.58 3.64 11.52
N LEU A 163 -7.67 2.35 11.74
CA LEU A 163 -6.87 1.32 11.06
C LEU A 163 -7.78 0.47 10.18
N LYS A 164 -7.47 0.45 8.88
CA LYS A 164 -8.10 -0.45 7.90
C LYS A 164 -7.10 -1.51 7.48
N VAL A 165 -7.56 -2.75 7.41
CA VAL A 165 -6.76 -3.89 6.94
C VAL A 165 -7.53 -4.63 5.85
N ARG A 166 -6.82 -5.01 4.80
CA ARG A 166 -7.33 -5.90 3.75
C ARG A 166 -6.33 -6.99 3.51
N VAL A 167 -6.83 -8.21 3.56
CA VAL A 167 -6.07 -9.43 3.25
C VAL A 167 -6.76 -10.13 2.10
N SER A 168 -6.00 -10.70 1.19
CA SER A 168 -6.56 -11.47 0.09
C SER A 168 -5.67 -12.65 -0.26
N ASN A 169 -6.21 -13.62 -1.00
CA ASN A 169 -5.38 -14.62 -1.66
C ASN A 169 -4.74 -14.04 -2.94
N GLN A 170 -3.81 -14.78 -3.54
CA GLN A 170 -2.98 -14.31 -4.66
C GLN A 170 -3.78 -13.91 -5.92
N ASN A 171 -4.96 -14.51 -6.13
CA ASN A 171 -5.81 -14.26 -7.28
C ASN A 171 -6.99 -13.32 -7.00
N GLY A 172 -7.13 -12.82 -5.77
CA GLY A 172 -8.18 -11.89 -5.38
C GLY A 172 -9.60 -12.48 -5.31
N SER A 173 -9.75 -13.81 -5.39
CA SER A 173 -11.06 -14.46 -5.29
C SER A 173 -11.61 -14.51 -3.86
N GLU A 174 -10.72 -14.40 -2.89
CA GLU A 174 -11.06 -14.32 -1.47
C GLU A 174 -10.43 -13.07 -0.87
N VAL A 175 -11.28 -12.21 -0.29
CA VAL A 175 -10.88 -10.93 0.28
C VAL A 175 -11.54 -10.76 1.64
N TYR A 176 -10.73 -10.49 2.64
CA TYR A 176 -11.17 -10.14 3.98
C TYR A 176 -10.80 -8.69 4.31
N ASN A 177 -11.78 -7.91 4.75
CA ASN A 177 -11.59 -6.52 5.15
C ASN A 177 -12.02 -6.35 6.59
N GLU A 178 -11.25 -5.59 7.36
CA GLU A 178 -11.58 -5.25 8.74
C GLU A 178 -11.15 -3.82 9.05
N GLU A 179 -11.88 -3.15 9.93
CA GLU A 179 -11.58 -1.79 10.36
C GLU A 179 -11.79 -1.66 11.87
N VAL A 180 -10.89 -0.91 12.52
CA VAL A 180 -11.02 -0.54 13.93
C VAL A 180 -10.70 0.93 14.15
N LYS A 181 -11.37 1.54 15.11
CA LYS A 181 -11.08 2.88 15.63
C LYS A 181 -10.73 2.78 17.11
N PHE A 182 -9.68 3.45 17.52
CA PHE A 182 -9.21 3.44 18.91
C PHE A 182 -8.46 4.72 19.26
N SER A 183 -8.37 5.01 20.56
CA SER A 183 -7.51 6.07 21.08
C SER A 183 -6.06 5.59 21.11
N LEU A 184 -5.12 6.48 20.79
CA LEU A 184 -3.68 6.22 20.92
C LEU A 184 -3.26 5.90 22.35
N ASP A 185 -4.01 6.38 23.36
CA ASP A 185 -3.77 6.07 24.77
C ASP A 185 -3.97 4.57 25.08
N ASN A 186 -4.81 3.88 24.31
CA ASN A 186 -5.09 2.45 24.43
C ASN A 186 -4.57 1.64 23.21
N LYS A 187 -3.58 2.19 22.50
CA LYS A 187 -3.06 1.66 21.23
C LYS A 187 -2.65 0.20 21.32
N ILE A 188 -1.97 -0.20 22.41
CA ILE A 188 -1.39 -1.54 22.53
C ILE A 188 -2.50 -2.59 22.62
N ASP A 189 -3.39 -2.45 23.60
CA ASP A 189 -4.45 -3.42 23.86
C ASP A 189 -5.46 -3.49 22.69
N ALA A 190 -5.81 -2.32 22.14
CA ALA A 190 -6.70 -2.24 20.98
C ALA A 190 -6.11 -2.93 19.75
N LEU A 191 -4.82 -2.73 19.47
CA LEU A 191 -4.15 -3.34 18.34
C LEU A 191 -3.98 -4.85 18.53
N GLU A 192 -3.64 -5.33 19.72
CA GLU A 192 -3.54 -6.74 20.03
C GLU A 192 -4.89 -7.45 19.84
N SER A 193 -5.96 -6.92 20.44
CA SER A 193 -7.32 -7.45 20.27
C SER A 193 -7.77 -7.47 18.81
N PHE A 194 -7.42 -6.44 18.06
CA PHE A 194 -7.74 -6.36 16.63
C PHE A 194 -6.98 -7.43 15.82
N ILE A 195 -5.68 -7.61 16.08
CA ILE A 195 -4.86 -8.64 15.43
C ILE A 195 -5.38 -10.05 15.76
N GLU A 196 -5.75 -10.32 17.02
CA GLU A 196 -6.37 -11.58 17.40
C GLU A 196 -7.67 -11.84 16.63
N THR A 197 -8.48 -10.80 16.43
CA THR A 197 -9.70 -10.86 15.61
C THR A 197 -9.40 -11.21 14.17
N LEU A 198 -8.40 -10.56 13.54
CA LEU A 198 -7.97 -10.87 12.17
C LEU A 198 -7.54 -12.34 12.03
N ILE A 199 -6.73 -12.83 12.97
CA ILE A 199 -6.23 -14.22 12.96
C ILE A 199 -7.38 -15.20 13.15
N LYS A 200 -8.25 -14.96 14.14
CA LYS A 200 -9.42 -15.80 14.42
C LYS A 200 -10.38 -15.91 13.23
N ASN A 201 -10.50 -14.83 12.43
CA ASN A 201 -11.36 -14.78 11.25
C ASN A 201 -10.67 -15.29 9.97
N GLY A 202 -9.52 -15.97 10.09
CA GLY A 202 -8.89 -16.68 8.97
C GLY A 202 -7.99 -15.81 8.08
N ALA A 203 -7.53 -14.63 8.54
CA ALA A 203 -6.69 -13.77 7.73
C ALA A 203 -5.37 -14.43 7.29
N LYS A 204 -4.77 -15.28 8.14
CA LYS A 204 -3.54 -16.02 7.80
C LYS A 204 -3.77 -17.10 6.75
N GLU A 205 -4.87 -17.82 6.84
CA GLU A 205 -5.27 -18.88 5.93
C GLU A 205 -5.52 -18.35 4.52
N ILE A 206 -6.12 -17.16 4.41
CA ILE A 206 -6.37 -16.48 3.12
C ILE A 206 -5.05 -16.13 2.43
N ILE A 207 -4.04 -15.67 3.17
CA ILE A 207 -2.73 -15.28 2.61
C ILE A 207 -1.98 -16.48 2.01
N GLN A 208 -2.18 -17.68 2.57
CA GLN A 208 -1.47 -18.89 2.19
C GLN A 208 -2.07 -19.60 0.96
N GLN A 209 -3.25 -19.19 0.52
CA GLN A 209 -3.93 -19.67 -0.69
C GLN A 209 -3.44 -18.91 -1.94
#